data_1ec374a21d91345f5633d25d30f6106a
#
_entry.id   1ec374a21d91345f5633d25d30f6106a
#
_cell.length_a   1.000
_cell.length_b   1.000
_cell.length_c   1.000
_cell.angle_alpha   90.00
_cell.angle_beta   90.00
_cell.angle_gamma   90.00
#
_symmetry.space_group_name_H-M   'P 1'
#
loop_
_entity.id
_entity.type
_entity.pdbx_description
1 polymer ?
#
loop_
_entity_poly.entity_id
_entity_poly.type
_entity_poly.pdbx_seq_one_letter_code
_entity_poly.pdbx_strand_id
1 'polypeptide(L)'
;MQARAREIARQYGIRETSMADAAHHAAGEHDERGFFTRWFMSTNHKDIGILYLFTAGAVGLLSVMFTVYMRLELMEPGVQYMCLEGARFIADATRECTPNGHLWNVMITYHGVLMMFFVVIPALFGGFGNYFMPLHIGAPDMAFPRLNNLSYWMYVAGVALGVASMLTPGSSDGQLGSGVGWVLY
;
A
#
# COMPACT_ATOMS: atom_id res chain seq x y z
N MET A 1 2.76 42.40 32.84
CA MET A 1 2.65 40.94 32.93
C MET A 1 4.02 40.25 32.81
N GLN A 2 4.86 40.58 31.85
CA GLN A 2 6.18 39.96 31.65
C GLN A 2 7.17 40.06 32.83
N ALA A 3 7.18 41.21 33.57
CA ALA A 3 8.06 41.37 34.72
C ALA A 3 7.76 40.38 35.86
N ARG A 4 6.51 40.11 36.13
CA ARG A 4 6.06 39.14 37.16
C ARG A 4 6.37 37.71 36.82
N ALA A 5 6.31 37.35 35.51
CA ALA A 5 6.68 36.02 35.01
C ALA A 5 8.18 35.74 35.15
N ARG A 6 9.04 36.77 34.93
CA ARG A 6 10.51 36.67 35.13
C ARG A 6 10.88 36.55 36.61
N GLU A 7 10.13 37.16 37.50
CA GLU A 7 10.39 37.06 38.92
C GLU A 7 10.03 35.69 39.49
N ILE A 8 8.95 35.10 39.01
CA ILE A 8 8.54 33.73 39.34
C ILE A 8 9.56 32.73 38.80
N ALA A 9 10.02 32.88 37.55
CA ALA A 9 11.04 32.01 36.97
C ALA A 9 12.35 32.00 37.76
N ARG A 10 12.79 33.20 38.28
CA ARG A 10 13.96 33.28 39.14
C ARG A 10 13.74 32.64 40.51
N GLN A 11 12.56 32.74 41.08
CA GLN A 11 12.22 32.18 42.38
C GLN A 11 12.21 30.63 42.37
N TYR A 12 11.86 30.03 41.22
CA TYR A 12 11.84 28.58 41.04
C TYR A 12 13.10 28.01 40.34
N GLY A 13 14.14 28.84 40.11
CA GLY A 13 15.39 28.40 39.51
C GLY A 13 15.26 27.90 38.06
N ILE A 14 14.16 28.25 37.40
CA ILE A 14 13.92 27.88 36.00
C ILE A 14 14.77 28.81 35.13
N ARG A 15 15.86 28.29 34.57
CA ARG A 15 16.70 29.03 33.61
C ARG A 15 15.86 29.36 32.37
N GLU A 16 15.80 30.65 31.99
CA GLU A 16 15.15 31.05 30.71
C GLU A 16 15.75 30.32 29.51
N THR A 17 17.01 29.91 29.59
CA THR A 17 17.68 29.02 28.61
C THR A 17 16.98 27.68 28.43
N SER A 18 16.38 27.11 29.48
CA SER A 18 15.71 25.81 29.38
C SER A 18 14.41 25.84 28.56
N MET A 19 13.70 26.97 28.52
CA MET A 19 12.50 27.12 27.68
C MET A 19 12.87 27.40 26.22
N ALA A 20 13.92 28.16 25.98
CA ALA A 20 14.43 28.40 24.64
C ALA A 20 15.05 27.13 24.06
N ASP A 21 15.83 26.39 24.88
CA ASP A 21 16.39 25.10 24.50
C ASP A 21 15.31 24.03 24.25
N ALA A 22 14.26 24.00 25.09
CA ALA A 22 13.11 23.11 24.86
C ALA A 22 12.34 23.49 23.58
N ALA A 23 12.19 24.78 23.27
CA ALA A 23 11.60 25.24 22.03
C ALA A 23 12.49 24.95 20.81
N HIS A 24 13.82 25.10 20.95
CA HIS A 24 14.79 24.71 19.92
C HIS A 24 14.83 23.19 19.71
N HIS A 25 14.77 22.38 20.77
CA HIS A 25 14.63 20.93 20.64
C HIS A 25 13.30 20.53 20.03
N ALA A 26 12.21 21.22 20.30
CA ALA A 26 10.92 20.97 19.67
C ALA A 26 10.85 21.42 18.19
N ALA A 27 11.61 22.46 17.83
CA ALA A 27 11.62 23.02 16.47
C ALA A 27 12.75 22.49 15.57
N GLY A 28 13.76 21.82 16.12
CA GLY A 28 15.02 21.51 15.45
C GLY A 28 15.43 20.05 15.47
N GLU A 29 14.58 19.12 15.88
CA GLU A 29 14.84 17.70 15.67
C GLU A 29 14.60 17.37 14.19
N HIS A 30 15.49 17.87 13.33
CA HIS A 30 15.69 17.30 12.02
C HIS A 30 16.04 15.84 12.26
N ASP A 31 15.13 14.98 11.84
CA ASP A 31 15.27 13.52 11.94
C ASP A 31 16.52 13.10 11.16
N GLU A 32 17.68 13.09 11.82
CA GLU A 32 18.97 12.65 11.27
C GLU A 32 19.01 11.14 11.04
N ARG A 33 17.88 10.45 11.25
CA ARG A 33 17.78 9.02 10.94
C ARG A 33 17.98 8.82 9.46
N GLY A 34 18.91 7.94 9.10
CA GLY A 34 19.18 7.58 7.72
C GLY A 34 17.88 7.14 7.00
N PHE A 35 17.79 7.38 5.70
CA PHE A 35 16.62 7.08 4.87
C PHE A 35 16.01 5.70 5.15
N PHE A 36 16.85 4.64 5.25
CA PHE A 36 16.37 3.29 5.54
C PHE A 36 15.72 3.17 6.93
N THR A 37 16.35 3.72 7.96
CA THR A 37 15.83 3.66 9.32
C THR A 37 14.50 4.41 9.43
N ARG A 38 14.39 5.54 8.75
CA ARG A 38 13.16 6.35 8.73
C ARG A 38 12.00 5.59 8.08
N TRP A 39 12.20 4.96 6.91
CA TRP A 39 11.11 4.34 6.17
C TRP A 39 10.82 2.89 6.58
N PHE A 40 11.83 2.12 6.99
CA PHE A 40 11.65 0.71 7.37
C PHE A 40 11.31 0.50 8.85
N MET A 41 11.77 1.39 9.74
CA MET A 41 11.57 1.27 11.19
C MET A 41 10.79 2.46 11.78
N SER A 42 10.04 3.18 10.95
CA SER A 42 9.22 4.29 11.43
C SER A 42 8.17 3.82 12.41
N THR A 43 8.07 4.53 13.53
CA THR A 43 6.97 4.39 14.48
C THR A 43 5.96 5.54 14.34
N ASN A 44 6.23 6.52 13.48
CA ASN A 44 5.35 7.65 13.24
C ASN A 44 4.14 7.23 12.40
N HIS A 45 2.95 7.43 12.92
CA HIS A 45 1.68 7.09 12.25
C HIS A 45 1.51 7.75 10.87
N LYS A 46 2.07 8.96 10.67
CA LYS A 46 2.00 9.68 9.38
C LYS A 46 2.85 8.99 8.31
N ASP A 47 4.09 8.64 8.64
CA ASP A 47 4.99 7.96 7.72
C ASP A 47 4.44 6.59 7.33
N ILE A 48 3.89 5.84 8.28
CA ILE A 48 3.26 4.54 8.04
C ILE A 48 2.01 4.70 7.15
N GLY A 49 1.17 5.72 7.42
CA GLY A 49 0.01 6.03 6.59
C GLY A 49 0.40 6.32 5.13
N ILE A 50 1.45 7.10 4.91
CA ILE A 50 1.99 7.39 3.58
C ILE A 50 2.51 6.13 2.89
N LEU A 51 3.22 5.25 3.62
CA LEU A 51 3.70 3.97 3.09
C LEU A 51 2.54 3.08 2.61
N TYR A 52 1.45 2.99 3.38
CA TYR A 52 0.25 2.28 2.96
C TYR A 52 -0.36 2.86 1.69
N LEU A 53 -0.51 4.18 1.60
CA LEU A 53 -1.07 4.85 0.42
C LEU A 53 -0.20 4.64 -0.82
N PHE A 54 1.11 4.75 -0.67
CA PHE A 54 2.06 4.54 -1.77
C PHE A 54 2.01 3.09 -2.27
N THR A 55 2.06 2.12 -1.37
CA THR A 55 2.01 0.70 -1.72
C THR A 55 0.65 0.33 -2.32
N ALA A 56 -0.46 0.80 -1.73
CA ALA A 56 -1.79 0.58 -2.28
C ALA A 56 -1.95 1.21 -3.67
N GLY A 57 -1.38 2.40 -3.89
CA GLY A 57 -1.36 3.04 -5.21
C GLY A 57 -0.58 2.23 -6.25
N ALA A 58 0.60 1.71 -5.88
CA ALA A 58 1.41 0.86 -6.77
C ALA A 58 0.68 -0.44 -7.14
N VAL A 59 0.08 -1.11 -6.15
CA VAL A 59 -0.74 -2.32 -6.38
C VAL A 59 -1.98 -1.99 -7.21
N GLY A 60 -2.58 -0.82 -6.99
CA GLY A 60 -3.72 -0.32 -7.77
C GLY A 60 -3.37 -0.17 -9.25
N LEU A 61 -2.21 0.41 -9.56
CA LEU A 61 -1.74 0.52 -10.94
C LEU A 61 -1.54 -0.86 -11.59
N LEU A 62 -0.96 -1.81 -10.86
CA LEU A 62 -0.82 -3.19 -11.34
C LEU A 62 -2.20 -3.81 -11.63
N SER A 63 -3.15 -3.65 -10.73
CA SER A 63 -4.50 -4.18 -10.89
C SER A 63 -5.27 -3.52 -12.04
N VAL A 64 -5.07 -2.23 -12.27
CA VAL A 64 -5.65 -1.51 -13.42
C VAL A 64 -5.10 -2.06 -14.74
N MET A 65 -3.85 -2.50 -14.81
CA MET A 65 -3.30 -3.12 -16.02
C MET A 65 -4.09 -4.38 -16.42
N PHE A 66 -4.57 -5.17 -15.45
CA PHE A 66 -5.45 -6.31 -15.75
C PHE A 66 -6.78 -5.86 -16.37
N THR A 67 -7.37 -4.79 -15.85
CA THR A 67 -8.61 -4.21 -16.44
C THR A 67 -8.38 -3.74 -17.87
N VAL A 68 -7.28 -3.05 -18.12
CA VAL A 68 -6.94 -2.60 -19.49
C VAL A 68 -6.80 -3.79 -20.42
N TYR A 69 -6.09 -4.85 -19.99
CA TYR A 69 -5.93 -6.06 -20.80
C TYR A 69 -7.25 -6.78 -21.09
N MET A 70 -8.12 -6.91 -20.09
CA MET A 70 -9.48 -7.45 -20.30
C MET A 70 -10.32 -6.58 -21.24
N ARG A 71 -10.18 -5.27 -21.19
CA ARG A 71 -10.87 -4.36 -22.09
C ARG A 71 -10.37 -4.44 -23.53
N LEU A 72 -9.08 -4.64 -23.72
CA LEU A 72 -8.51 -4.87 -25.06
C LEU A 72 -9.07 -6.16 -25.68
N GLU A 73 -9.20 -7.22 -24.87
CA GLU A 73 -9.81 -8.49 -25.32
C GLU A 73 -11.27 -8.31 -25.77
N LEU A 74 -12.01 -7.44 -25.11
CA LEU A 74 -13.44 -7.18 -25.38
C LEU A 74 -13.71 -6.12 -26.44
N MET A 75 -12.69 -5.57 -27.10
CA MET A 75 -12.87 -4.51 -28.11
C MET A 75 -13.52 -5.02 -29.39
N GLU A 76 -13.23 -6.27 -29.78
CA GLU A 76 -13.74 -6.91 -30.99
C GLU A 76 -14.36 -8.27 -30.66
N PRO A 77 -15.30 -8.76 -31.47
CA PRO A 77 -15.86 -10.09 -31.32
C PRO A 77 -14.77 -11.18 -31.58
N GLY A 78 -14.70 -12.19 -30.73
CA GLY A 78 -13.71 -13.26 -30.83
C GLY A 78 -12.59 -13.11 -29.81
N VAL A 79 -11.52 -13.86 -29.97
CA VAL A 79 -10.37 -13.88 -29.06
C VAL A 79 -9.15 -13.30 -29.76
N GLN A 80 -8.57 -12.23 -29.21
CA GLN A 80 -7.44 -11.55 -29.84
C GLN A 80 -6.14 -11.72 -29.04
N TYR A 81 -6.19 -11.59 -27.71
CA TYR A 81 -5.02 -11.49 -26.84
C TYR A 81 -4.88 -12.65 -25.86
N MET A 82 -6.00 -13.24 -25.41
CA MET A 82 -6.01 -14.32 -24.40
C MET A 82 -6.04 -15.69 -25.05
N CYS A 83 -4.88 -16.13 -25.55
CA CYS A 83 -4.73 -17.38 -26.29
C CYS A 83 -4.03 -18.44 -25.44
N LEU A 84 -4.31 -19.74 -25.70
CA LEU A 84 -3.61 -20.88 -25.09
C LEU A 84 -2.11 -20.89 -25.43
N GLU A 85 -1.76 -20.41 -26.61
CA GLU A 85 -0.37 -20.29 -27.08
C GLU A 85 0.43 -19.20 -26.34
N GLY A 86 -0.22 -18.48 -25.43
CA GLY A 86 0.34 -17.43 -24.59
C GLY A 86 -0.43 -16.12 -24.69
N ALA A 87 -0.34 -15.32 -23.63
CA ALA A 87 -0.91 -13.97 -23.61
C ALA A 87 -0.22 -13.08 -24.66
N ARG A 88 -0.98 -12.39 -25.48
CA ARG A 88 -0.47 -11.44 -26.46
C ARG A 88 -0.72 -10.03 -25.98
N PHE A 89 0.25 -9.15 -26.15
CA PHE A 89 0.07 -7.72 -25.89
C PHE A 89 -0.37 -6.95 -27.14
N ILE A 90 -0.14 -7.53 -28.33
CA ILE A 90 -0.57 -6.97 -29.62
C ILE A 90 -1.18 -8.13 -30.42
N ALA A 91 -2.39 -7.92 -30.95
CA ALA A 91 -3.04 -8.91 -31.80
C ALA A 91 -2.22 -9.16 -33.06
N ASP A 92 -1.81 -10.41 -33.26
CA ASP A 92 -1.13 -10.88 -34.46
C ASP A 92 -2.12 -11.72 -35.27
N ALA A 93 -2.68 -11.12 -36.29
CA ALA A 93 -3.66 -11.75 -37.18
C ALA A 93 -3.15 -12.98 -37.93
N THR A 94 -1.83 -13.21 -37.94
CA THR A 94 -1.22 -14.34 -38.65
C THR A 94 -1.16 -15.63 -37.84
N ARG A 95 -1.39 -15.58 -36.53
CA ARG A 95 -1.37 -16.73 -35.63
C ARG A 95 -2.77 -17.15 -35.22
N GLU A 96 -3.04 -18.44 -35.30
CA GLU A 96 -4.22 -19.02 -34.65
C GLU A 96 -4.22 -18.68 -33.15
N CYS A 97 -5.39 -18.32 -32.65
CA CYS A 97 -5.61 -18.01 -31.25
C CYS A 97 -6.70 -18.90 -30.69
N THR A 98 -6.31 -19.92 -29.93
CA THR A 98 -7.26 -20.78 -29.23
C THR A 98 -7.70 -20.07 -27.93
N PRO A 99 -9.00 -19.92 -27.66
CA PRO A 99 -9.50 -19.24 -26.48
C PRO A 99 -8.94 -19.79 -25.17
N ASN A 100 -8.37 -18.94 -24.32
CA ASN A 100 -7.88 -19.31 -22.99
C ASN A 100 -8.83 -18.77 -21.90
N GLY A 101 -9.87 -19.54 -21.59
CA GLY A 101 -10.81 -19.20 -20.50
C GLY A 101 -10.16 -19.19 -19.11
N HIS A 102 -9.11 -19.99 -18.89
CA HIS A 102 -8.38 -19.97 -17.62
C HIS A 102 -7.68 -18.60 -17.41
N LEU A 103 -6.97 -18.10 -18.42
CA LEU A 103 -6.32 -16.79 -18.34
C LEU A 103 -7.32 -15.65 -18.06
N TRP A 104 -8.50 -15.70 -18.70
CA TRP A 104 -9.58 -14.76 -18.41
C TRP A 104 -10.01 -14.81 -16.94
N ASN A 105 -10.23 -16.01 -16.41
CA ASN A 105 -10.62 -16.21 -15.02
C ASN A 105 -9.52 -15.75 -14.03
N VAL A 106 -8.25 -16.00 -14.37
CA VAL A 106 -7.10 -15.50 -13.58
C VAL A 106 -7.11 -13.97 -13.53
N MET A 107 -7.27 -13.30 -14.67
CA MET A 107 -7.30 -11.82 -14.71
C MET A 107 -8.43 -11.23 -13.88
N ILE A 108 -9.64 -11.79 -13.96
CA ILE A 108 -10.80 -11.36 -13.13
C ILE A 108 -10.50 -11.60 -11.64
N THR A 109 -10.01 -12.79 -11.30
CA THR A 109 -9.74 -13.17 -9.91
C THR A 109 -8.74 -12.22 -9.26
N TYR A 110 -7.58 -12.03 -9.90
CA TYR A 110 -6.53 -11.17 -9.33
C TYR A 110 -6.90 -9.70 -9.37
N HIS A 111 -7.58 -9.23 -10.41
CA HIS A 111 -8.11 -7.86 -10.41
C HIS A 111 -9.03 -7.62 -9.20
N GLY A 112 -10.00 -8.50 -8.97
CA GLY A 112 -10.95 -8.36 -7.85
C GLY A 112 -10.26 -8.42 -6.49
N VAL A 113 -9.42 -9.41 -6.25
CA VAL A 113 -8.70 -9.61 -4.99
C VAL A 113 -7.75 -8.44 -4.71
N LEU A 114 -6.93 -8.04 -5.69
CA LEU A 114 -5.99 -6.94 -5.52
C LEU A 114 -6.71 -5.62 -5.24
N MET A 115 -7.76 -5.29 -5.99
CA MET A 115 -8.47 -4.03 -5.79
C MET A 115 -9.16 -3.94 -4.44
N MET A 116 -9.83 -4.99 -4.00
CA MET A 116 -10.58 -4.94 -2.73
C MET A 116 -9.66 -5.09 -1.51
N PHE A 117 -8.83 -6.14 -1.47
CA PHE A 117 -8.05 -6.47 -0.26
C PHE A 117 -6.70 -5.77 -0.18
N PHE A 118 -6.09 -5.45 -1.31
CA PHE A 118 -4.74 -4.87 -1.33
C PHE A 118 -4.68 -3.41 -1.76
N VAL A 119 -5.81 -2.84 -2.24
CA VAL A 119 -5.89 -1.43 -2.58
C VAL A 119 -6.88 -0.71 -1.67
N VAL A 120 -8.18 -1.00 -1.79
CA VAL A 120 -9.23 -0.20 -1.13
C VAL A 120 -9.11 -0.28 0.39
N ILE A 121 -9.06 -1.48 0.97
CA ILE A 121 -9.01 -1.67 2.42
C ILE A 121 -7.71 -1.09 3.00
N PRO A 122 -6.49 -1.42 2.49
CA PRO A 122 -5.27 -0.83 3.03
C PRO A 122 -5.17 0.68 2.82
N ALA A 123 -5.66 1.23 1.72
CA ALA A 123 -5.67 2.67 1.51
C ALA A 123 -6.55 3.38 2.53
N LEU A 124 -7.78 2.88 2.76
CA LEU A 124 -8.72 3.52 3.68
C LEU A 124 -8.30 3.34 5.15
N PHE A 125 -8.07 2.12 5.60
CA PHE A 125 -7.77 1.86 7.01
C PHE A 125 -6.28 2.02 7.34
N GLY A 126 -5.41 1.47 6.53
CA GLY A 126 -3.96 1.57 6.70
C GLY A 126 -3.40 2.95 6.36
N GLY A 127 -3.84 3.55 5.26
CA GLY A 127 -3.39 4.85 4.80
C GLY A 127 -4.09 6.00 5.51
N PHE A 128 -5.32 6.28 5.12
CA PHE A 128 -6.08 7.41 5.68
C PHE A 128 -6.37 7.25 7.17
N GLY A 129 -6.70 6.04 7.64
CA GLY A 129 -6.93 5.77 9.06
C GLY A 129 -5.72 6.12 9.91
N ASN A 130 -4.52 5.64 9.56
CA ASN A 130 -3.31 5.97 10.30
C ASN A 130 -2.94 7.45 10.21
N TYR A 131 -3.18 8.09 9.07
CA TYR A 131 -2.82 9.48 8.89
C TYR A 131 -3.76 10.45 9.64
N PHE A 132 -5.06 10.27 9.47
CA PHE A 132 -6.05 11.24 9.96
C PHE A 132 -6.63 10.93 11.34
N MET A 133 -6.78 9.65 11.72
CA MET A 133 -7.45 9.31 12.99
C MET A 133 -6.75 9.93 14.22
N PRO A 134 -5.42 9.84 14.41
CA PRO A 134 -4.76 10.47 15.53
C PRO A 134 -4.91 12.00 15.52
N LEU A 135 -4.90 12.61 14.32
CA LEU A 135 -5.08 14.07 14.20
C LEU A 135 -6.49 14.51 14.61
N HIS A 136 -7.52 13.76 14.23
CA HIS A 136 -8.92 14.08 14.56
C HIS A 136 -9.22 13.95 16.05
N ILE A 137 -8.62 12.99 16.73
CA ILE A 137 -8.81 12.80 18.19
C ILE A 137 -7.82 13.63 19.03
N GLY A 138 -6.87 14.35 18.38
CA GLY A 138 -5.86 15.16 19.08
C GLY A 138 -4.80 14.34 19.80
N ALA A 139 -4.61 13.06 19.44
CA ALA A 139 -3.57 12.22 20.01
C ALA A 139 -2.20 12.52 19.35
N PRO A 140 -1.10 12.54 20.15
CA PRO A 140 0.24 12.80 19.61
C PRO A 140 0.74 11.65 18.73
N ASP A 141 0.35 10.42 19.02
CA ASP A 141 0.71 9.21 18.25
C ASP A 141 -0.29 8.08 18.53
N MET A 142 -0.11 6.93 17.87
CA MET A 142 -0.93 5.74 18.09
C MET A 142 -0.56 5.02 19.38
N ALA A 143 -1.52 4.28 19.97
CA ALA A 143 -1.33 3.55 21.21
C ALA A 143 -0.22 2.46 21.10
N PHE A 144 -0.08 1.83 19.93
CA PHE A 144 0.90 0.77 19.69
C PHE A 144 1.70 1.01 18.39
N PRO A 145 2.68 1.96 18.39
CA PRO A 145 3.38 2.36 17.17
C PRO A 145 4.15 1.23 16.50
N ARG A 146 4.76 0.33 17.30
CA ARG A 146 5.52 -0.81 16.78
C ARG A 146 4.65 -1.86 16.10
N LEU A 147 3.46 -2.13 16.65
CA LEU A 147 2.49 -3.03 16.04
C LEU A 147 1.95 -2.45 14.73
N ASN A 148 1.78 -1.14 14.65
CA ASN A 148 1.38 -0.46 13.44
C ASN A 148 2.42 -0.61 12.31
N ASN A 149 3.71 -0.47 12.62
CA ASN A 149 4.79 -0.76 11.65
C ASN A 149 4.79 -2.24 11.22
N LEU A 150 4.64 -3.17 12.18
CA LEU A 150 4.56 -4.60 11.88
C LEU A 150 3.39 -4.91 10.94
N SER A 151 2.22 -4.30 11.16
CA SER A 151 1.03 -4.50 10.30
C SER A 151 1.30 -4.08 8.85
N TYR A 152 2.02 -2.98 8.64
CA TYR A 152 2.44 -2.56 7.31
C TYR A 152 3.33 -3.61 6.62
N TRP A 153 4.34 -4.15 7.32
CA TRP A 153 5.23 -5.15 6.74
C TRP A 153 4.53 -6.48 6.47
N MET A 154 3.57 -6.87 7.29
CA MET A 154 2.71 -8.04 7.02
C MET A 154 1.84 -7.81 5.77
N TYR A 155 1.32 -6.59 5.59
CA TYR A 155 0.59 -6.23 4.38
C TYR A 155 1.49 -6.34 3.13
N VAL A 156 2.71 -5.78 3.17
CA VAL A 156 3.67 -5.88 2.05
C VAL A 156 4.02 -7.34 1.73
N ALA A 157 4.24 -8.16 2.76
CA ALA A 157 4.47 -9.60 2.58
C ALA A 157 3.26 -10.30 1.94
N GLY A 158 2.03 -9.94 2.37
CA GLY A 158 0.79 -10.44 1.77
C GLY A 158 0.65 -10.06 0.29
N VAL A 159 0.97 -8.82 -0.07
CA VAL A 159 1.03 -8.36 -1.47
C VAL A 159 2.02 -9.19 -2.28
N ALA A 160 3.23 -9.37 -1.75
CA ALA A 160 4.28 -10.15 -2.43
C ALA A 160 3.86 -11.60 -2.66
N LEU A 161 3.26 -12.25 -1.66
CA LEU A 161 2.72 -13.61 -1.80
C LEU A 161 1.55 -13.66 -2.78
N GLY A 162 0.64 -12.69 -2.76
CA GLY A 162 -0.47 -12.59 -3.69
C GLY A 162 0.00 -12.47 -5.14
N VAL A 163 0.99 -11.62 -5.39
CA VAL A 163 1.60 -11.48 -6.73
C VAL A 163 2.38 -12.74 -7.11
N ALA A 164 3.14 -13.31 -6.19
CA ALA A 164 3.89 -14.55 -6.45
C ALA A 164 2.96 -15.74 -6.79
N SER A 165 1.77 -15.79 -6.20
CA SER A 165 0.78 -16.84 -6.49
C SER A 165 0.28 -16.84 -7.95
N MET A 166 0.40 -15.71 -8.66
CA MET A 166 0.10 -15.62 -10.09
C MET A 166 1.08 -16.44 -10.94
N LEU A 167 2.29 -16.68 -10.43
CA LEU A 167 3.36 -17.41 -11.12
C LEU A 167 3.37 -18.91 -10.78
N THR A 168 2.47 -19.35 -9.90
CA THR A 168 2.34 -20.77 -9.56
C THR A 168 1.32 -21.45 -10.46
N PRO A 169 1.50 -22.75 -10.82
CA PRO A 169 0.49 -23.50 -11.57
C PRO A 169 -0.83 -23.55 -10.78
N GLY A 170 -1.90 -23.11 -11.41
CA GLY A 170 -3.24 -23.04 -10.81
C GLY A 170 -4.28 -23.97 -11.45
N SER A 171 -3.90 -24.69 -12.51
CA SER A 171 -4.75 -25.67 -13.18
C SER A 171 -4.05 -27.02 -13.36
N SER A 172 -4.85 -28.07 -13.63
CA SER A 172 -4.33 -29.40 -13.97
C SER A 172 -3.44 -29.42 -15.21
N ASP A 173 -3.63 -28.46 -16.10
CA ASP A 173 -2.91 -28.35 -17.37
C ASP A 173 -1.61 -27.51 -17.23
N GLY A 174 -1.20 -27.18 -16.00
CA GLY A 174 0.01 -26.42 -15.71
C GLY A 174 -0.06 -24.93 -16.04
N GLN A 175 -1.24 -24.39 -16.34
CA GLN A 175 -1.42 -22.96 -16.57
C GLN A 175 -1.22 -22.17 -15.26
N LEU A 176 -0.59 -21.00 -15.38
CA LEU A 176 -0.23 -20.17 -14.24
C LEU A 176 -1.43 -19.43 -13.65
N GLY A 177 -1.39 -19.20 -12.34
CA GLY A 177 -2.37 -18.45 -11.59
C GLY A 177 -3.63 -19.25 -11.24
N SER A 178 -4.32 -18.80 -10.19
CA SER A 178 -5.58 -19.38 -9.75
C SER A 178 -6.75 -18.67 -10.39
N GLY A 179 -7.51 -19.34 -11.25
CA GLY A 179 -8.69 -18.82 -11.92
C GLY A 179 -10.00 -19.16 -11.20
N VAL A 180 -10.02 -19.20 -9.87
CA VAL A 180 -11.17 -19.65 -9.06
C VAL A 180 -12.26 -18.58 -8.87
N GLY A 181 -12.04 -17.35 -9.28
CA GLY A 181 -12.98 -16.26 -9.06
C GLY A 181 -13.03 -15.80 -7.58
N TRP A 182 -13.97 -14.89 -7.31
CA TRP A 182 -14.14 -14.32 -5.97
C TRP A 182 -14.68 -15.33 -4.94
N VAL A 183 -15.51 -16.27 -5.36
CA VAL A 183 -16.30 -17.13 -4.47
C VAL A 183 -15.73 -18.54 -4.36
N LEU A 184 -14.64 -18.85 -5.04
CA LEU A 184 -13.94 -20.14 -4.89
C LEU A 184 -14.84 -21.36 -5.22
N TYR A 185 -15.39 -21.37 -6.43
CA TYR A 185 -16.15 -22.53 -6.93
C TYR A 185 -15.57 -23.12 -8.18
#